data_7a8828377c1e77ac12d0e2d10417f19f
#
_entry.id   7a8828377c1e77ac12d0e2d10417f19f
#
_cell.length_a   1.000
_cell.length_b   1.000
_cell.length_c   1.000
_cell.angle_alpha   90.00
_cell.angle_beta   90.00
_cell.angle_gamma   90.00
#
_symmetry.space_group_name_H-M   'P 1'
#
loop_
_entity.id
_entity.type
_entity.pdbx_description
1 polymer ?
#
loop_
_entity_poly.entity_id
_entity_poly.type
_entity_poly.pdbx_seq_one_letter_code
_entity_poly.pdbx_strand_id
1 'polypeptide(L)'
;MERNKIYKEDAIKFLTSVAEKSVDLAIIDPPYNMSKAEWDTFKSQNEFLKFTYHWIDALIPVLKDTGSLYIFNTPFNSAYILQYLVEKGLVFQNWVTWDKRDGFNASKNRYTHGQETILFFTRSKKYTFNADAIRIPYQSASRIESAQKKGILKNGKRWFPNPNGRLVGEVWHIASERHKNKIGGKTQKFEHLTPKPMEMIDRMVLASSNKADLVLDCFAGSGTTAVSAKKLGRNFLCADNNPQYVALANARLMEL
;
A
#
# COMPACT_ATOMS: atom_id res chain seq x y z
N MET A 1 -2.07 -22.81 -0.78
CA MET A 1 -2.63 -22.15 -1.97
C MET A 1 -1.56 -22.01 -3.05
N GLU A 2 -1.97 -22.01 -4.32
CA GLU A 2 -1.06 -21.79 -5.47
C GLU A 2 -0.65 -20.32 -5.53
N ARG A 3 0.66 -20.05 -5.64
CA ARG A 3 1.20 -18.69 -5.76
C ARG A 3 0.97 -18.12 -7.16
N ASN A 4 1.11 -16.81 -7.27
CA ASN A 4 0.98 -16.05 -8.52
C ASN A 4 -0.43 -16.16 -9.14
N LYS A 5 -1.43 -16.13 -8.25
CA LYS A 5 -2.85 -16.28 -8.61
C LYS A 5 -3.71 -15.25 -7.87
N ILE A 6 -4.76 -14.80 -8.58
CA ILE A 6 -5.83 -13.97 -8.01
C ILE A 6 -7.06 -14.86 -7.84
N TYR A 7 -7.54 -14.96 -6.61
CA TYR A 7 -8.67 -15.80 -6.24
C TYR A 7 -9.96 -14.97 -6.21
N LYS A 8 -11.05 -15.53 -6.74
CA LYS A 8 -12.39 -15.00 -6.50
C LYS A 8 -12.88 -15.56 -5.17
N GLU A 9 -12.65 -14.84 -4.09
CA GLU A 9 -13.00 -15.28 -2.75
C GLU A 9 -13.23 -14.09 -1.82
N ASP A 10 -14.02 -14.28 -0.79
CA ASP A 10 -14.14 -13.36 0.34
C ASP A 10 -12.80 -13.23 1.08
N ALA A 11 -12.47 -12.01 1.53
CA ALA A 11 -11.18 -11.71 2.13
C ALA A 11 -10.86 -12.57 3.35
N ILE A 12 -11.85 -12.82 4.23
CA ILE A 12 -11.65 -13.60 5.46
C ILE A 12 -11.45 -15.07 5.13
N LYS A 13 -12.29 -15.64 4.24
CA LYS A 13 -12.13 -17.03 3.78
C LYS A 13 -10.81 -17.24 3.07
N PHE A 14 -10.42 -16.29 2.23
CA PHE A 14 -9.12 -16.32 1.56
C PHE A 14 -7.99 -16.36 2.59
N LEU A 15 -7.96 -15.42 3.55
CA LEU A 15 -6.93 -15.33 4.57
C LEU A 15 -6.82 -16.60 5.43
N THR A 16 -7.94 -17.20 5.81
CA THR A 16 -7.95 -18.47 6.57
C THR A 16 -7.42 -19.66 5.78
N SER A 17 -7.33 -19.56 4.45
CA SER A 17 -6.78 -20.60 3.57
C SER A 17 -5.29 -20.40 3.28
N VAL A 18 -4.71 -19.24 3.64
CA VAL A 18 -3.27 -18.96 3.50
C VAL A 18 -2.50 -19.62 4.64
N ALA A 19 -1.37 -20.22 4.34
CA ALA A 19 -0.53 -20.84 5.36
C ALA A 19 -0.03 -19.80 6.37
N GLU A 20 -0.02 -20.16 7.65
CA GLU A 20 0.54 -19.31 8.70
C GLU A 20 2.02 -19.00 8.43
N LYS A 21 2.45 -17.79 8.82
CA LYS A 21 3.84 -17.31 8.71
C LYS A 21 4.46 -17.50 7.32
N SER A 22 3.64 -17.33 6.26
CA SER A 22 4.09 -17.51 4.88
C SER A 22 4.28 -16.20 4.10
N VAL A 23 3.65 -15.12 4.54
CA VAL A 23 3.59 -13.82 3.84
C VAL A 23 4.70 -12.90 4.32
N ASP A 24 5.50 -12.39 3.38
CA ASP A 24 6.57 -11.43 3.65
C ASP A 24 6.06 -9.99 3.72
N LEU A 25 5.09 -9.65 2.85
CA LEU A 25 4.53 -8.32 2.74
C LEU A 25 3.03 -8.40 2.46
N ALA A 26 2.21 -7.69 3.24
CA ALA A 26 0.81 -7.45 2.93
C ALA A 26 0.57 -5.97 2.61
N ILE A 27 -0.14 -5.71 1.50
CA ILE A 27 -0.55 -4.36 1.07
C ILE A 27 -2.06 -4.41 0.90
N ILE A 28 -2.79 -3.69 1.76
CA ILE A 28 -4.23 -3.85 1.93
C ILE A 28 -4.94 -2.52 1.70
N ASP A 29 -5.82 -2.49 0.71
CA ASP A 29 -6.71 -1.35 0.40
C ASP A 29 -8.17 -1.76 0.62
N PRO A 30 -8.64 -1.83 1.89
CA PRO A 30 -9.95 -2.34 2.26
C PRO A 30 -11.06 -1.31 1.98
N PRO A 31 -12.35 -1.64 2.17
CA PRO A 31 -13.42 -0.66 2.24
C PRO A 31 -13.14 0.44 3.28
N TYR A 32 -13.60 1.67 2.99
CA TYR A 32 -13.37 2.87 3.82
C TYR A 32 -14.60 3.37 4.55
N ASN A 33 -15.78 2.78 4.31
CA ASN A 33 -17.08 3.25 4.79
C ASN A 33 -17.39 4.69 4.32
N MET A 34 -17.14 4.97 3.05
CA MET A 34 -17.40 6.27 2.43
C MET A 34 -18.67 6.26 1.55
N SER A 35 -19.41 5.16 1.53
CA SER A 35 -20.63 4.96 0.72
C SER A 35 -20.43 5.23 -0.78
N LYS A 36 -19.26 4.90 -1.30
CA LYS A 36 -18.93 5.05 -2.73
C LYS A 36 -19.52 3.93 -3.58
N ALA A 37 -19.79 2.78 -2.96
CA ALA A 37 -20.40 1.61 -3.56
C ALA A 37 -21.07 0.78 -2.45
N GLU A 38 -21.86 -0.23 -2.83
CA GLU A 38 -22.51 -1.13 -1.88
C GLU A 38 -21.52 -1.82 -0.95
N TRP A 39 -20.39 -2.31 -1.50
CA TRP A 39 -19.31 -2.95 -0.71
C TRP A 39 -18.55 -1.98 0.22
N ASP A 40 -18.68 -0.66 0.02
CA ASP A 40 -18.07 0.41 0.84
C ASP A 40 -19.11 1.09 1.76
N THR A 41 -20.28 0.46 1.98
CA THR A 41 -21.37 1.02 2.76
C THR A 41 -21.70 0.13 3.96
N PHE A 42 -21.53 0.66 5.17
CA PHE A 42 -21.85 0.01 6.42
C PHE A 42 -22.91 0.81 7.17
N LYS A 43 -23.79 0.13 7.92
CA LYS A 43 -24.89 0.76 8.66
C LYS A 43 -24.40 1.70 9.78
N SER A 44 -23.19 1.45 10.27
CA SER A 44 -22.58 2.25 11.34
C SER A 44 -21.06 2.12 11.33
N GLN A 45 -20.39 3.07 11.98
CA GLN A 45 -18.93 2.99 12.22
C GLN A 45 -18.56 1.74 13.02
N ASN A 46 -19.40 1.31 13.94
CA ASN A 46 -19.17 0.09 14.73
C ASN A 46 -19.18 -1.18 13.87
N GLU A 47 -20.11 -1.27 12.92
CA GLU A 47 -20.19 -2.40 11.98
C GLU A 47 -18.95 -2.43 11.08
N PHE A 48 -18.54 -1.26 10.55
CA PHE A 48 -17.32 -1.12 9.79
C PHE A 48 -16.07 -1.56 10.57
N LEU A 49 -15.95 -1.13 11.84
CA LEU A 49 -14.81 -1.50 12.68
C LEU A 49 -14.81 -3.00 13.00
N LYS A 50 -15.97 -3.62 13.27
CA LYS A 50 -16.08 -5.07 13.45
C LYS A 50 -15.60 -5.84 12.21
N PHE A 51 -16.04 -5.43 11.03
CA PHE A 51 -15.58 -6.01 9.77
C PHE A 51 -14.06 -5.83 9.62
N THR A 52 -13.55 -4.62 9.89
CA THR A 52 -12.12 -4.29 9.77
C THR A 52 -11.28 -5.13 10.73
N TYR A 53 -11.68 -5.25 11.98
CA TYR A 53 -10.95 -6.04 12.96
C TYR A 53 -10.97 -7.53 12.65
N HIS A 54 -12.05 -8.04 12.07
CA HIS A 54 -12.18 -9.46 11.71
C HIS A 54 -11.18 -9.86 10.61
N TRP A 55 -11.05 -9.09 9.53
CA TRP A 55 -10.05 -9.42 8.51
C TRP A 55 -8.61 -9.15 8.99
N ILE A 56 -8.37 -8.17 9.87
CA ILE A 56 -7.05 -7.96 10.51
C ILE A 56 -6.66 -9.18 11.35
N ASP A 57 -7.58 -9.71 12.15
CA ASP A 57 -7.33 -10.90 12.96
C ASP A 57 -7.02 -12.14 12.12
N ALA A 58 -7.64 -12.28 10.94
CA ALA A 58 -7.32 -13.34 10.00
C ALA A 58 -5.98 -13.11 9.26
N LEU A 59 -5.56 -11.84 9.07
CA LEU A 59 -4.32 -11.49 8.38
C LEU A 59 -3.07 -11.69 9.25
N ILE A 60 -3.15 -11.34 10.53
CA ILE A 60 -1.98 -11.36 11.42
C ILE A 60 -1.27 -12.72 11.46
N PRO A 61 -1.98 -13.88 11.59
CA PRO A 61 -1.33 -15.19 11.64
C PRO A 61 -0.56 -15.56 10.36
N VAL A 62 -0.97 -15.08 9.20
CA VAL A 62 -0.32 -15.44 7.93
C VAL A 62 0.95 -14.64 7.66
N LEU A 63 1.17 -13.51 8.36
CA LEU A 63 2.40 -12.74 8.27
C LEU A 63 3.56 -13.50 8.93
N LYS A 64 4.70 -13.54 8.27
CA LYS A 64 5.97 -14.01 8.88
C LYS A 64 6.34 -13.14 10.08
N ASP A 65 7.15 -13.65 10.98
CA ASP A 65 7.68 -12.88 12.12
C ASP A 65 8.50 -11.64 11.67
N THR A 66 9.02 -11.66 10.44
CA THR A 66 9.69 -10.54 9.75
C THR A 66 8.78 -9.79 8.78
N GLY A 67 7.49 -10.13 8.74
CA GLY A 67 6.53 -9.61 7.76
C GLY A 67 6.18 -8.14 7.99
N SER A 68 5.90 -7.46 6.89
CA SER A 68 5.49 -6.06 6.83
C SER A 68 4.03 -5.94 6.39
N LEU A 69 3.34 -4.89 6.86
CA LEU A 69 1.93 -4.62 6.58
C LEU A 69 1.73 -3.15 6.26
N TYR A 70 1.12 -2.87 5.11
CA TYR A 70 0.62 -1.54 4.75
C TYR A 70 -0.90 -1.58 4.65
N ILE A 71 -1.59 -0.63 5.30
CA ILE A 71 -3.04 -0.50 5.24
C ILE A 71 -3.41 0.92 4.81
N PHE A 72 -4.16 1.02 3.73
CA PHE A 72 -4.75 2.27 3.28
C PHE A 72 -6.06 2.55 4.00
N ASN A 73 -6.31 3.79 4.38
CA ASN A 73 -7.64 4.23 4.80
C ASN A 73 -7.72 5.77 4.90
N THR A 74 -8.88 6.29 5.30
CA THR A 74 -9.02 7.69 5.70
C THR A 74 -8.26 7.96 7.01
N PRO A 75 -7.82 9.20 7.30
CA PRO A 75 -7.19 9.52 8.58
C PRO A 75 -8.04 9.14 9.80
N PHE A 76 -9.35 9.34 9.72
CA PHE A 76 -10.28 9.01 10.80
C PHE A 76 -10.30 7.52 11.13
N ASN A 77 -10.49 6.66 10.11
CA ASN A 77 -10.50 5.22 10.31
C ASN A 77 -9.13 4.68 10.70
N SER A 78 -8.06 5.26 10.15
CA SER A 78 -6.69 4.87 10.45
C SER A 78 -6.33 5.02 11.92
N ALA A 79 -6.93 5.99 12.64
CA ALA A 79 -6.71 6.13 14.08
C ALA A 79 -7.20 4.90 14.87
N TYR A 80 -8.37 4.37 14.53
CA TYR A 80 -8.91 3.15 15.15
C TYR A 80 -8.09 1.91 14.76
N ILE A 81 -7.73 1.79 13.48
CA ILE A 81 -6.94 0.67 12.96
C ILE A 81 -5.56 0.65 13.61
N LEU A 82 -4.90 1.81 13.77
CA LEU A 82 -3.61 1.94 14.43
C LEU A 82 -3.67 1.43 15.87
N GLN A 83 -4.64 1.90 16.65
CA GLN A 83 -4.81 1.45 18.03
C GLN A 83 -4.98 -0.06 18.09
N TYR A 84 -5.86 -0.62 17.27
CA TYR A 84 -6.12 -2.05 17.23
C TYR A 84 -4.88 -2.87 16.88
N LEU A 85 -4.09 -2.48 15.89
CA LEU A 85 -2.86 -3.17 15.50
C LEU A 85 -1.81 -3.14 16.62
N VAL A 86 -1.69 -2.03 17.34
CA VAL A 86 -0.81 -1.92 18.52
C VAL A 86 -1.26 -2.86 19.63
N GLU A 87 -2.56 -2.94 19.92
CA GLU A 87 -3.14 -3.87 20.90
C GLU A 87 -2.91 -5.35 20.51
N LYS A 88 -2.87 -5.64 19.20
CA LYS A 88 -2.53 -6.98 18.68
C LYS A 88 -1.02 -7.27 18.67
N GLY A 89 -0.20 -6.36 19.15
CA GLY A 89 1.24 -6.54 19.31
C GLY A 89 2.07 -6.33 18.04
N LEU A 90 1.53 -5.68 16.99
CA LEU A 90 2.33 -5.27 15.85
C LEU A 90 3.13 -4.02 16.18
N VAL A 91 4.27 -3.86 15.50
CA VAL A 91 5.19 -2.72 15.72
C VAL A 91 4.87 -1.63 14.71
N PHE A 92 4.43 -0.48 15.21
CA PHE A 92 4.19 0.70 14.39
C PHE A 92 5.51 1.25 13.85
N GLN A 93 5.55 1.54 12.55
CA GLN A 93 6.70 2.13 11.87
C GLN A 93 6.41 3.57 11.43
N ASN A 94 5.40 3.79 10.58
CA ASN A 94 5.07 5.11 10.07
C ASN A 94 3.56 5.28 9.84
N TRP A 95 3.13 6.52 10.01
CA TRP A 95 1.90 7.05 9.44
C TRP A 95 2.28 7.82 8.18
N VAL A 96 2.11 7.20 7.01
CA VAL A 96 2.40 7.85 5.75
C VAL A 96 1.17 8.63 5.28
N THR A 97 1.35 9.90 4.94
CA THR A 97 0.32 10.75 4.34
C THR A 97 0.49 10.74 2.82
N TRP A 98 -0.48 10.19 2.13
CA TRP A 98 -0.55 10.30 0.68
C TRP A 98 -1.31 11.56 0.29
N ASP A 99 -0.59 12.59 -0.15
CA ASP A 99 -1.13 13.81 -0.75
C ASP A 99 -1.44 13.56 -2.23
N LYS A 100 -2.73 13.53 -2.57
CA LYS A 100 -3.23 13.27 -3.92
C LYS A 100 -3.11 14.46 -4.87
N ARG A 101 -2.73 15.63 -4.34
CA ARG A 101 -2.68 16.92 -5.03
C ARG A 101 -4.02 17.39 -5.63
N ASP A 102 -5.07 16.62 -5.45
CA ASP A 102 -6.42 16.90 -5.90
C ASP A 102 -7.34 16.96 -4.68
N GLY A 103 -7.90 18.12 -4.38
CA GLY A 103 -8.94 18.25 -3.36
C GLY A 103 -10.27 17.72 -3.88
N PHE A 104 -10.90 16.80 -3.15
CA PHE A 104 -12.23 16.30 -3.43
C PHE A 104 -13.23 16.86 -2.42
N ASN A 105 -14.45 17.16 -2.88
CA ASN A 105 -15.54 17.63 -2.04
C ASN A 105 -15.22 18.94 -1.31
N ALA A 106 -15.03 20.01 -2.08
CA ALA A 106 -14.87 21.35 -1.52
C ALA A 106 -16.01 21.66 -0.53
N SER A 107 -15.65 22.11 0.65
CA SER A 107 -16.60 22.44 1.70
C SER A 107 -16.37 23.87 2.18
N LYS A 108 -17.46 24.58 2.49
CA LYS A 108 -17.36 25.95 3.03
C LYS A 108 -17.14 26.00 4.54
N ASN A 109 -17.28 24.89 5.25
CA ASN A 109 -17.23 24.80 6.72
C ASN A 109 -16.12 23.89 7.27
N ARG A 110 -15.29 23.33 6.41
CA ARG A 110 -14.12 22.52 6.77
C ARG A 110 -13.08 22.50 5.65
N TYR A 111 -11.87 22.07 5.96
CA TYR A 111 -10.83 21.88 4.96
C TYR A 111 -11.19 20.78 3.96
N THR A 112 -10.81 20.96 2.70
CA THR A 112 -11.02 19.97 1.64
C THR A 112 -10.16 18.72 1.87
N HIS A 113 -10.77 17.54 1.72
CA HIS A 113 -10.05 16.28 1.81
C HIS A 113 -9.18 16.09 0.57
N GLY A 114 -7.86 16.05 0.74
CA GLY A 114 -6.88 15.86 -0.34
C GLY A 114 -5.89 14.75 -0.07
N GLN A 115 -6.09 13.98 1.03
CA GLN A 115 -5.14 12.95 1.46
C GLN A 115 -5.82 11.64 1.81
N GLU A 116 -5.04 10.57 1.74
CA GLU A 116 -5.29 9.28 2.39
C GLU A 116 -4.13 8.93 3.32
N THR A 117 -4.38 8.07 4.27
CA THR A 117 -3.38 7.53 5.18
C THR A 117 -2.95 6.15 4.72
N ILE A 118 -1.67 5.85 4.91
CA ILE A 118 -1.12 4.52 4.79
C ILE A 118 -0.41 4.20 6.10
N LEU A 119 -0.95 3.25 6.86
CA LEU A 119 -0.31 2.77 8.07
C LEU A 119 0.73 1.73 7.71
N PHE A 120 1.98 1.94 8.14
CA PHE A 120 3.05 0.97 8.00
C PHE A 120 3.34 0.32 9.35
N PHE A 121 3.17 -0.99 9.39
CA PHE A 121 3.41 -1.85 10.55
C PHE A 121 4.33 -3.02 10.18
N THR A 122 4.97 -3.60 11.19
CA THR A 122 5.73 -4.84 11.05
C THR A 122 5.36 -5.83 12.15
N ARG A 123 5.54 -7.13 11.88
CA ARG A 123 5.23 -8.19 12.84
C ARG A 123 6.17 -8.16 14.04
N SER A 124 7.43 -7.73 13.84
CA SER A 124 8.44 -7.57 14.87
C SER A 124 9.40 -6.42 14.55
N LYS A 125 10.37 -6.16 15.42
CA LYS A 125 11.45 -5.18 15.20
C LYS A 125 12.46 -5.63 14.13
N LYS A 126 12.47 -6.91 13.76
CA LYS A 126 13.33 -7.48 12.71
C LYS A 126 12.48 -7.64 11.43
N TYR A 127 12.69 -6.80 10.46
CA TYR A 127 11.94 -6.78 9.21
C TYR A 127 12.81 -6.32 8.03
N THR A 128 12.33 -6.57 6.81
CA THR A 128 12.99 -6.10 5.58
C THR A 128 12.64 -4.65 5.31
N PHE A 129 13.66 -3.79 5.15
CA PHE A 129 13.48 -2.42 4.67
C PHE A 129 14.67 -1.99 3.79
N ASN A 130 14.47 -2.03 2.48
CA ASN A 130 15.48 -1.74 1.45
C ASN A 130 15.49 -0.24 1.12
N ALA A 131 15.96 0.60 2.05
CA ALA A 131 15.91 2.06 1.94
C ALA A 131 16.55 2.61 0.64
N ASP A 132 17.65 1.98 0.18
CA ASP A 132 18.35 2.42 -1.02
C ASP A 132 17.57 2.13 -2.32
N ALA A 133 16.70 1.11 -2.32
CA ALA A 133 15.86 0.77 -3.47
C ALA A 133 14.75 1.80 -3.77
N ILE A 134 14.44 2.67 -2.80
CA ILE A 134 13.36 3.65 -2.88
C ILE A 134 13.83 5.10 -2.77
N ARG A 135 15.14 5.36 -2.99
CA ARG A 135 15.65 6.73 -2.98
C ARG A 135 15.00 7.58 -4.07
N ILE A 136 14.82 8.85 -3.77
CA ILE A 136 14.25 9.84 -4.69
C ILE A 136 15.25 10.96 -4.93
N PRO A 137 15.17 11.66 -6.09
CA PRO A 137 16.05 12.78 -6.39
C PRO A 137 16.02 13.86 -5.29
N TYR A 138 17.13 14.55 -5.12
CA TYR A 138 17.17 15.76 -4.31
C TYR A 138 16.41 16.90 -4.99
N GLN A 139 15.76 17.74 -4.22
CA GLN A 139 15.00 18.89 -4.75
C GLN A 139 15.88 20.03 -5.28
N SER A 140 17.13 20.14 -4.79
CA SER A 140 18.06 21.20 -5.17
C SER A 140 19.38 20.60 -5.67
N ALA A 141 19.49 20.43 -6.99
CA ALA A 141 20.66 19.80 -7.63
C ALA A 141 21.95 20.58 -7.34
N SER A 142 21.98 21.92 -7.52
CA SER A 142 23.18 22.75 -7.35
C SER A 142 23.71 22.74 -5.92
N ARG A 143 22.82 22.81 -4.92
CA ARG A 143 23.20 22.73 -3.50
C ARG A 143 23.79 21.37 -3.16
N ILE A 144 23.22 20.30 -3.69
CA ILE A 144 23.67 18.94 -3.44
C ILE A 144 25.00 18.66 -4.14
N GLU A 145 25.20 19.12 -5.37
CA GLU A 145 26.47 18.98 -6.08
C GLU A 145 27.64 19.61 -5.30
N SER A 146 27.47 20.84 -4.79
CA SER A 146 28.45 21.48 -3.91
C SER A 146 28.69 20.67 -2.63
N ALA A 147 27.61 20.13 -2.00
CA ALA A 147 27.70 19.34 -0.80
C ALA A 147 28.37 17.97 -1.04
N GLN A 148 28.18 17.37 -2.21
CA GLN A 148 28.86 16.13 -2.60
C GLN A 148 30.36 16.33 -2.76
N LYS A 149 30.80 17.50 -3.25
CA LYS A 149 32.23 17.84 -3.42
C LYS A 149 32.91 18.20 -2.10
N LYS A 150 32.27 19.05 -1.27
CA LYS A 150 32.87 19.64 -0.06
C LYS A 150 32.47 18.96 1.24
N GLY A 151 31.38 18.19 1.22
CA GLY A 151 30.71 17.67 2.40
C GLY A 151 30.00 18.75 3.21
N ILE A 152 29.11 18.33 4.10
CA ILE A 152 28.38 19.18 5.04
C ILE A 152 28.90 18.87 6.44
N LEU A 153 29.39 19.89 7.17
CA LEU A 153 29.82 19.71 8.55
C LEU A 153 28.57 19.64 9.47
N LYS A 154 28.43 18.53 10.18
CA LYS A 154 27.33 18.32 11.14
C LYS A 154 27.89 17.66 12.40
N ASN A 155 27.72 18.30 13.55
CA ASN A 155 28.22 17.81 14.85
C ASN A 155 29.71 17.40 14.81
N GLY A 156 30.57 18.24 14.22
CA GLY A 156 32.01 17.99 14.11
C GLY A 156 32.42 16.91 13.07
N LYS A 157 31.47 16.24 12.46
CA LYS A 157 31.73 15.22 11.42
C LYS A 157 31.30 15.72 10.04
N ARG A 158 32.09 15.39 9.02
CA ARG A 158 31.79 15.74 7.63
C ARG A 158 30.87 14.67 7.03
N TRP A 159 29.70 15.08 6.58
CA TRP A 159 28.70 14.22 5.95
C TRP A 159 28.60 14.54 4.45
N PHE A 160 28.46 13.51 3.63
CA PHE A 160 28.29 13.63 2.18
C PHE A 160 26.91 13.11 1.78
N PRO A 161 26.15 13.86 0.96
CA PRO A 161 24.88 13.38 0.42
C PRO A 161 25.08 12.12 -0.43
N ASN A 162 24.17 11.16 -0.30
CA ASN A 162 24.22 9.95 -1.12
C ASN A 162 24.05 10.30 -2.61
N PRO A 163 24.92 9.84 -3.53
CA PRO A 163 24.81 10.16 -4.95
C PRO A 163 23.52 9.65 -5.60
N ASN A 164 22.93 8.58 -5.08
CA ASN A 164 21.68 7.97 -5.59
C ASN A 164 20.41 8.69 -5.10
N GLY A 165 20.53 9.82 -4.38
CA GLY A 165 19.39 10.58 -3.91
C GLY A 165 19.13 10.50 -2.42
N ARG A 166 18.05 11.14 -1.95
CA ARG A 166 17.62 11.18 -0.56
C ARG A 166 16.68 10.02 -0.23
N LEU A 167 16.60 9.67 1.04
CA LEU A 167 15.58 8.75 1.53
C LEU A 167 14.17 9.37 1.40
N VAL A 168 13.19 8.54 1.16
CA VAL A 168 11.78 8.93 1.10
C VAL A 168 11.29 9.29 2.51
N GLY A 169 10.60 10.41 2.65
CA GLY A 169 9.88 10.76 3.87
C GLY A 169 8.47 10.16 3.90
N GLU A 170 7.73 10.47 4.95
CA GLU A 170 6.38 9.95 5.20
C GLU A 170 5.25 10.76 4.54
N VAL A 171 5.56 11.85 3.83
CA VAL A 171 4.59 12.59 3.01
C VAL A 171 4.87 12.29 1.54
N TRP A 172 3.93 11.61 0.89
CA TRP A 172 4.06 11.19 -0.51
C TRP A 172 3.16 12.03 -1.41
N HIS A 173 3.78 12.84 -2.26
CA HIS A 173 3.10 13.66 -3.27
C HIS A 173 2.99 12.87 -4.57
N ILE A 174 1.98 12.02 -4.68
CA ILE A 174 1.73 11.16 -5.83
C ILE A 174 0.32 11.46 -6.34
N ALA A 175 0.20 11.85 -7.61
CA ALA A 175 -1.12 12.09 -8.21
C ALA A 175 -1.95 10.79 -8.22
N SER A 176 -3.25 10.92 -7.98
CA SER A 176 -4.17 9.79 -8.12
C SER A 176 -4.29 9.38 -9.59
N GLU A 177 -4.34 8.08 -9.85
CA GLU A 177 -4.66 7.59 -11.19
C GLU A 177 -6.14 7.84 -11.48
N ARG A 178 -6.41 8.71 -12.45
CA ARG A 178 -7.77 8.98 -12.89
C ARG A 178 -8.17 7.92 -13.91
N HIS A 179 -9.16 7.08 -13.59
CA HIS A 179 -10.07 6.26 -14.42
C HIS A 179 -9.66 5.87 -15.87
N LYS A 180 -8.39 5.80 -16.21
CA LYS A 180 -7.91 5.42 -17.55
C LYS A 180 -7.11 4.13 -17.48
N ASN A 181 -7.79 3.02 -17.18
CA ASN A 181 -7.18 1.73 -17.43
C ASN A 181 -7.19 1.47 -18.95
N LYS A 182 -6.02 1.37 -19.54
CA LYS A 182 -5.87 0.89 -20.92
C LYS A 182 -5.74 -0.63 -20.87
N ILE A 183 -6.69 -1.34 -21.42
CA ILE A 183 -6.61 -2.77 -21.69
C ILE A 183 -6.60 -2.94 -23.20
N GLY A 184 -5.57 -3.59 -23.74
CA GLY A 184 -5.43 -3.79 -25.20
C GLY A 184 -5.45 -2.48 -26.00
N GLY A 185 -4.86 -1.40 -25.45
CA GLY A 185 -4.81 -0.09 -26.12
C GLY A 185 -6.12 0.72 -26.09
N LYS A 186 -7.23 0.15 -25.61
CA LYS A 186 -8.53 0.83 -25.50
C LYS A 186 -8.75 1.33 -24.07
N THR A 187 -9.19 2.59 -23.93
CA THR A 187 -9.59 3.17 -22.65
C THR A 187 -10.95 2.59 -22.25
N GLN A 188 -10.98 1.70 -21.26
CA GLN A 188 -12.25 1.28 -20.64
C GLN A 188 -12.53 2.15 -19.42
N LYS A 189 -13.72 2.74 -19.40
CA LYS A 189 -14.22 3.50 -18.26
C LYS A 189 -14.84 2.52 -17.27
N PHE A 190 -14.12 2.18 -16.22
CA PHE A 190 -14.69 1.40 -15.11
C PHE A 190 -15.30 2.37 -14.11
N GLU A 191 -16.60 2.27 -13.86
CA GLU A 191 -17.38 3.24 -13.10
C GLU A 191 -16.96 3.39 -11.62
N HIS A 192 -16.19 2.46 -11.04
CA HIS A 192 -15.96 2.44 -9.59
C HIS A 192 -14.54 2.13 -9.11
N LEU A 193 -13.55 1.97 -10.00
CA LEU A 193 -12.18 1.68 -9.58
C LEU A 193 -11.31 2.92 -9.63
N THR A 194 -10.87 3.37 -8.46
CA THR A 194 -9.70 4.23 -8.32
C THR A 194 -8.50 3.34 -8.02
N PRO A 195 -7.78 2.84 -9.04
CA PRO A 195 -6.59 2.03 -8.80
C PRO A 195 -5.58 2.86 -8.02
N LYS A 196 -4.90 2.24 -7.06
CA LYS A 196 -3.77 2.90 -6.39
C LYS A 196 -2.65 3.12 -7.40
N PRO A 197 -1.96 4.27 -7.37
CA PRO A 197 -0.84 4.56 -8.26
C PRO A 197 0.23 3.48 -8.21
N MET A 198 0.66 2.99 -9.38
CA MET A 198 1.67 1.94 -9.48
C MET A 198 2.97 2.33 -8.78
N GLU A 199 3.43 3.58 -8.94
CA GLU A 199 4.61 4.11 -8.25
C GLU A 199 4.57 3.90 -6.74
N MET A 200 3.39 4.05 -6.13
CA MET A 200 3.21 3.91 -4.69
C MET A 200 3.34 2.45 -4.26
N ILE A 201 2.69 1.54 -4.99
CA ILE A 201 2.76 0.10 -4.71
C ILE A 201 4.16 -0.44 -5.00
N ASP A 202 4.79 -0.05 -6.12
CA ASP A 202 6.18 -0.40 -6.43
C ASP A 202 7.12 0.03 -5.29
N ARG A 203 6.94 1.22 -4.73
CA ARG A 203 7.72 1.73 -3.59
C ARG A 203 7.59 0.83 -2.35
N MET A 204 6.38 0.39 -2.00
CA MET A 204 6.15 -0.51 -0.86
C MET A 204 6.76 -1.88 -1.10
N VAL A 205 6.56 -2.45 -2.30
CA VAL A 205 7.12 -3.75 -2.69
C VAL A 205 8.64 -3.72 -2.67
N LEU A 206 9.26 -2.69 -3.23
CA LEU A 206 10.72 -2.52 -3.20
C LEU A 206 11.27 -2.34 -1.79
N ALA A 207 10.61 -1.52 -0.97
CA ALA A 207 11.05 -1.23 0.39
C ALA A 207 10.98 -2.46 1.28
N SER A 208 9.87 -3.20 1.25
CA SER A 208 9.53 -4.16 2.31
C SER A 208 9.49 -5.61 1.84
N SER A 209 10.11 -5.92 0.70
CA SER A 209 10.28 -7.30 0.23
C SER A 209 11.53 -7.47 -0.63
N ASN A 210 11.97 -8.72 -0.77
CA ASN A 210 13.05 -9.13 -1.66
C ASN A 210 12.49 -9.92 -2.85
N LYS A 211 13.32 -10.20 -3.87
CA LYS A 211 12.92 -11.10 -4.98
C LYS A 211 12.50 -12.45 -4.42
N ALA A 212 11.47 -13.04 -5.02
CA ALA A 212 10.82 -14.29 -4.65
C ALA A 212 10.03 -14.27 -3.31
N ASP A 213 10.05 -13.18 -2.54
CA ASP A 213 9.17 -13.02 -1.38
C ASP A 213 7.70 -13.04 -1.79
N LEU A 214 6.83 -13.39 -0.83
CA LEU A 214 5.39 -13.47 -1.04
C LEU A 214 4.69 -12.19 -0.62
N VAL A 215 4.04 -11.54 -1.60
CA VAL A 215 3.21 -10.34 -1.41
C VAL A 215 1.73 -10.75 -1.38
N LEU A 216 0.97 -10.26 -0.42
CA LEU A 216 -0.45 -10.57 -0.25
C LEU A 216 -1.32 -9.31 -0.33
N ASP A 217 -2.49 -9.47 -0.98
CA ASP A 217 -3.55 -8.47 -1.01
C ASP A 217 -4.92 -9.17 -1.06
N CYS A 218 -5.72 -9.05 0.00
CA CYS A 218 -7.04 -9.69 0.10
C CYS A 218 -8.20 -8.79 -0.36
N PHE A 219 -7.90 -7.58 -0.88
CA PHE A 219 -8.84 -6.65 -1.50
C PHE A 219 -8.25 -6.16 -2.82
N ALA A 220 -7.90 -7.09 -3.71
CA ALA A 220 -7.04 -6.84 -4.86
C ALA A 220 -7.58 -5.81 -5.86
N GLY A 221 -8.88 -5.62 -5.95
CA GLY A 221 -9.50 -4.69 -6.89
C GLY A 221 -8.98 -4.87 -8.31
N SER A 222 -8.37 -3.82 -8.87
CA SER A 222 -7.76 -3.86 -10.20
C SER A 222 -6.44 -4.66 -10.30
N GLY A 223 -5.97 -5.26 -9.21
CA GLY A 223 -4.77 -6.10 -9.18
C GLY A 223 -3.44 -5.34 -9.19
N THR A 224 -3.41 -4.06 -8.80
CA THR A 224 -2.17 -3.26 -8.83
C THR A 224 -1.06 -3.89 -8.00
N THR A 225 -1.38 -4.46 -6.83
CA THR A 225 -0.43 -5.18 -5.97
C THR A 225 0.15 -6.42 -6.69
N ALA A 226 -0.68 -7.22 -7.34
CA ALA A 226 -0.24 -8.42 -8.07
C ALA A 226 0.66 -8.07 -9.27
N VAL A 227 0.27 -7.03 -10.02
CA VAL A 227 1.04 -6.50 -11.17
C VAL A 227 2.41 -6.00 -10.72
N SER A 228 2.47 -5.21 -9.65
CA SER A 228 3.73 -4.72 -9.08
C SER A 228 4.62 -5.87 -8.59
N ALA A 229 4.05 -6.81 -7.84
CA ALA A 229 4.79 -7.97 -7.35
C ALA A 229 5.41 -8.78 -8.49
N LYS A 230 4.63 -9.14 -9.53
CA LYS A 230 5.11 -9.86 -10.71
C LYS A 230 6.22 -9.10 -11.45
N LYS A 231 5.98 -7.82 -11.76
CA LYS A 231 6.93 -6.94 -12.45
C LYS A 231 8.28 -6.85 -11.71
N LEU A 232 8.25 -6.84 -10.39
CA LEU A 232 9.44 -6.70 -9.56
C LEU A 232 10.06 -8.05 -9.13
N GLY A 233 9.54 -9.18 -9.64
CA GLY A 233 10.09 -10.51 -9.38
C GLY A 233 9.74 -11.08 -8.00
N ARG A 234 8.59 -10.67 -7.43
CA ARG A 234 8.00 -11.23 -6.21
C ARG A 234 6.91 -12.22 -6.59
N ASN A 235 6.65 -13.18 -5.69
CA ASN A 235 5.44 -13.97 -5.77
C ASN A 235 4.27 -13.19 -5.17
N PHE A 236 3.04 -13.54 -5.56
CA PHE A 236 1.86 -12.92 -4.97
C PHE A 236 0.75 -13.94 -4.67
N LEU A 237 -0.08 -13.59 -3.71
CA LEU A 237 -1.39 -14.18 -3.45
C LEU A 237 -2.38 -13.04 -3.27
N CYS A 238 -3.36 -12.94 -4.17
CA CYS A 238 -4.35 -11.88 -4.13
C CYS A 238 -5.76 -12.47 -4.20
N ALA A 239 -6.73 -11.74 -3.63
CA ALA A 239 -8.14 -12.11 -3.71
C ALA A 239 -9.03 -10.88 -3.84
N ASP A 240 -10.16 -11.06 -4.49
CA ASP A 240 -11.27 -10.12 -4.51
C ASP A 240 -12.58 -10.90 -4.64
N ASN A 241 -13.65 -10.42 -3.98
CA ASN A 241 -14.95 -11.07 -4.05
C ASN A 241 -15.72 -10.73 -5.35
N ASN A 242 -15.34 -9.64 -6.03
CA ASN A 242 -15.97 -9.20 -7.27
C ASN A 242 -15.35 -9.90 -8.48
N PRO A 243 -16.13 -10.73 -9.23
CA PRO A 243 -15.61 -11.46 -10.39
C PRO A 243 -15.10 -10.55 -11.51
N GLN A 244 -15.67 -9.35 -11.66
CA GLN A 244 -15.25 -8.39 -12.69
C GLN A 244 -13.85 -7.83 -12.36
N TYR A 245 -13.58 -7.58 -11.07
CA TYR A 245 -12.26 -7.12 -10.62
C TYR A 245 -11.21 -8.21 -10.79
N VAL A 246 -11.54 -9.45 -10.43
CA VAL A 246 -10.64 -10.60 -10.67
C VAL A 246 -10.32 -10.78 -12.16
N ALA A 247 -11.32 -10.66 -13.04
CA ALA A 247 -11.12 -10.75 -14.49
C ALA A 247 -10.20 -9.61 -15.00
N LEU A 248 -10.45 -8.38 -14.56
CA LEU A 248 -9.62 -7.21 -14.90
C LEU A 248 -8.17 -7.39 -14.43
N ALA A 249 -7.99 -7.79 -13.18
CA ALA A 249 -6.66 -7.98 -12.61
C ALA A 249 -5.87 -9.08 -13.33
N ASN A 250 -6.53 -10.18 -13.71
CA ASN A 250 -5.92 -11.23 -14.52
C ASN A 250 -5.55 -10.75 -15.93
N ALA A 251 -6.41 -9.96 -16.59
CA ALA A 251 -6.09 -9.36 -17.90
C ALA A 251 -4.83 -8.49 -17.83
N ARG A 252 -4.70 -7.64 -16.80
CA ARG A 252 -3.50 -6.82 -16.58
C ARG A 252 -2.23 -7.66 -16.33
N LEU A 253 -2.36 -8.82 -15.68
CA LEU A 253 -1.24 -9.73 -15.47
C LEU A 253 -0.79 -10.43 -16.75
N MET A 254 -1.69 -10.64 -17.72
CA MET A 254 -1.34 -11.24 -19.02
C MET A 254 -0.58 -10.28 -19.95
N GLU A 255 -0.67 -8.97 -19.70
CA GLU A 255 0.04 -7.94 -20.47
C GLU A 255 1.51 -7.73 -20.03
N LEU A 256 1.97 -8.44 -18.98
CA LEU A 256 3.34 -8.47 -18.44
C LEU A 256 4.12 -9.69 -18.92
#